data_6f285b0286aa1d0f695f1edca9d28f7d
#
_entry.id   6f285b0286aa1d0f695f1edca9d28f7d
#
_cell.length_a   1.000
_cell.length_b   1.000
_cell.length_c   1.000
_cell.angle_alpha   90.00
_cell.angle_beta   90.00
_cell.angle_gamma   90.00
#
_symmetry.space_group_name_H-M   'P 1'
#
loop_
_entity.id
_entity.type
_entity.pdbx_description
1 polymer ?
#
loop_
_entity_poly.entity_id
_entity_poly.type
_entity_poly.pdbx_seq_one_letter_code
_entity_poly.pdbx_strand_id
1 'polypeptide(L)'
;MVGVTNLVLMLTLVDSPSTERLIFLLLAVIILSLIPAYPIPGSLSYLALWIVLLQVPHVPASDMTITNAAFFFFLAIFLPLRAALMLAAIIPAALIIPTGPIMDAVSELFLAACMILSGRMLHRTETTLREEVSTVTEQLESIRNEIAREMHDLVAYSMSQTALRAQRAAADSSYPAAARQEFAAIESTA
;
A
#
# COMPACT_ATOMS: atom_id res chain seq x y z
N MET A 1 13.61 -5.24 0.24
CA MET A 1 14.16 -6.02 -0.89
C MET A 1 14.80 -5.15 -1.97
N VAL A 2 14.20 -4.04 -2.41
CA VAL A 2 14.75 -3.17 -3.49
C VAL A 2 16.18 -2.66 -3.20
N GLY A 3 16.51 -2.32 -1.95
CA GLY A 3 17.86 -1.84 -1.58
C GLY A 3 18.95 -2.88 -1.74
N VAL A 4 18.67 -4.14 -1.44
CA VAL A 4 19.66 -5.24 -1.55
C VAL A 4 19.91 -5.58 -3.02
N THR A 5 18.85 -5.56 -3.85
CA THR A 5 18.98 -5.80 -5.29
C THR A 5 19.81 -4.70 -5.98
N ASN A 6 19.63 -3.44 -5.59
CA ASN A 6 20.44 -2.33 -6.08
C ASN A 6 21.91 -2.44 -5.66
N LEU A 7 22.17 -2.84 -4.41
CA LEU A 7 23.53 -3.03 -3.92
C LEU A 7 24.24 -4.16 -4.69
N VAL A 8 23.56 -5.29 -4.91
CA VAL A 8 24.10 -6.44 -5.66
C VAL A 8 24.34 -6.06 -7.13
N LEU A 9 23.41 -5.36 -7.78
CA LEU A 9 23.55 -4.92 -9.16
C LEU A 9 24.74 -3.97 -9.35
N MET A 10 24.97 -3.05 -8.41
CA MET A 10 26.10 -2.13 -8.44
C MET A 10 27.44 -2.81 -8.14
N LEU A 11 27.49 -3.78 -7.22
CA LEU A 11 28.69 -4.55 -6.94
C LEU A 11 29.12 -5.43 -8.14
N THR A 12 28.18 -5.82 -9.01
CA THR A 12 28.45 -6.64 -10.19
C THR A 12 28.80 -5.81 -11.43
N LEU A 13 28.45 -4.52 -11.49
CA LEU A 13 28.66 -3.64 -12.64
C LEU A 13 29.93 -2.77 -12.56
N VAL A 14 30.55 -2.67 -11.37
CA VAL A 14 31.73 -1.81 -11.15
C VAL A 14 32.99 -2.64 -11.01
N ASP A 15 33.87 -2.54 -11.97
CA ASP A 15 35.23 -3.08 -11.88
C ASP A 15 35.98 -2.41 -10.71
N SER A 16 36.26 -3.17 -9.66
CA SER A 16 36.98 -2.77 -8.44
C SER A 16 36.53 -1.41 -7.83
N PRO A 17 35.41 -1.39 -7.10
CA PRO A 17 34.93 -0.16 -6.49
C PRO A 17 35.92 0.35 -5.42
N SER A 18 36.25 1.64 -5.47
CA SER A 18 37.05 2.25 -4.39
C SER A 18 36.26 2.15 -3.08
N THR A 19 36.95 2.01 -1.95
CA THR A 19 36.33 1.91 -0.62
C THR A 19 35.38 3.10 -0.35
N GLU A 20 35.72 4.26 -0.85
CA GLU A 20 34.91 5.49 -0.72
C GLU A 20 33.56 5.36 -1.43
N ARG A 21 33.52 4.81 -2.67
CA ARG A 21 32.28 4.56 -3.43
C ARG A 21 31.35 3.61 -2.68
N LEU A 22 31.91 2.55 -2.12
CA LEU A 22 31.12 1.58 -1.34
C LEU A 22 30.50 2.21 -0.10
N ILE A 23 31.24 3.07 0.61
CA ILE A 23 30.74 3.78 1.79
C ILE A 23 29.59 4.71 1.42
N PHE A 24 29.74 5.52 0.36
CA PHE A 24 28.66 6.42 -0.09
C PHE A 24 27.42 5.67 -0.55
N LEU A 25 27.59 4.58 -1.29
CA LEU A 25 26.49 3.71 -1.71
C LEU A 25 25.74 3.12 -0.52
N LEU A 26 26.48 2.59 0.44
CA LEU A 26 25.90 2.00 1.64
C LEU A 26 25.12 3.04 2.45
N LEU A 27 25.68 4.23 2.63
CA LEU A 27 25.00 5.35 3.29
C LEU A 27 23.74 5.78 2.53
N ALA A 28 23.81 5.88 1.20
CA ALA A 28 22.65 6.21 0.38
C ALA A 28 21.53 5.18 0.54
N VAL A 29 21.83 3.87 0.53
CA VAL A 29 20.86 2.80 0.74
C VAL A 29 20.24 2.87 2.14
N ILE A 30 21.03 3.12 3.17
CA ILE A 30 20.55 3.28 4.55
C ILE A 30 19.58 4.46 4.63
N ILE A 31 19.96 5.63 4.10
CA ILE A 31 19.13 6.82 4.13
C ILE A 31 17.83 6.61 3.32
N LEU A 32 17.92 6.01 2.14
CA LEU A 32 16.74 5.67 1.32
C LEU A 32 15.76 4.74 2.05
N SER A 33 16.27 3.80 2.85
CA SER A 33 15.44 2.89 3.63
C SER A 33 14.69 3.61 4.77
N LEU A 34 15.14 4.79 5.19
CA LEU A 34 14.48 5.60 6.22
C LEU A 34 13.40 6.55 5.66
N ILE A 35 13.40 6.84 4.36
CA ILE A 35 12.43 7.75 3.74
C ILE A 35 10.97 7.32 3.99
N PRO A 36 10.57 6.04 3.90
CA PRO A 36 9.20 5.62 4.18
C PRO A 36 8.73 5.97 5.60
N ALA A 37 9.64 5.93 6.59
CA ALA A 37 9.32 6.25 7.99
C ALA A 37 9.41 7.77 8.27
N TYR A 38 10.39 8.44 7.66
CA TYR A 38 10.67 9.85 7.87
C TYR A 38 10.88 10.57 6.54
N PRO A 39 9.80 10.89 5.77
CA PRO A 39 9.95 11.32 4.39
C PRO A 39 10.70 12.65 4.22
N ILE A 40 10.46 13.64 5.07
CA ILE A 40 11.14 14.94 4.97
C ILE A 40 12.59 14.86 5.44
N PRO A 41 12.90 14.42 6.69
CA PRO A 41 14.29 14.36 7.14
C PRO A 41 15.13 13.35 6.35
N GLY A 42 14.56 12.22 5.93
CA GLY A 42 15.24 11.25 5.07
C GLY A 42 15.63 11.83 3.73
N SER A 43 14.72 12.59 3.10
CA SER A 43 15.00 13.25 1.80
C SER A 43 16.06 14.34 1.93
N LEU A 44 16.01 15.14 2.98
CA LEU A 44 17.03 16.16 3.24
C LEU A 44 18.41 15.53 3.54
N SER A 45 18.45 14.43 4.30
CA SER A 45 19.69 13.69 4.57
C SER A 45 20.28 13.08 3.30
N TYR A 46 19.43 12.58 2.37
CA TYR A 46 19.90 12.09 1.09
C TYR A 46 20.52 13.21 0.24
N LEU A 47 19.86 14.36 0.16
CA LEU A 47 20.37 15.52 -0.57
C LEU A 47 21.67 16.06 0.05
N ALA A 48 21.78 16.08 1.37
CA ALA A 48 23.02 16.46 2.05
C ALA A 48 24.16 15.49 1.72
N LEU A 49 23.90 14.18 1.77
CA LEU A 49 24.86 13.16 1.35
C LEU A 49 25.32 13.38 -0.11
N TRP A 50 24.37 13.67 -0.99
CA TRP A 50 24.64 13.89 -2.41
C TRP A 50 25.49 15.15 -2.65
N ILE A 51 25.23 16.27 -1.92
CA ILE A 51 26.04 17.47 -1.98
C ILE A 51 27.46 17.20 -1.48
N VAL A 52 27.63 16.41 -0.41
CA VAL A 52 28.96 16.01 0.08
C VAL A 52 29.69 15.18 -0.98
N LEU A 53 28.98 14.28 -1.66
CA LEU A 53 29.56 13.46 -2.74
C LEU A 53 30.17 14.30 -3.86
N LEU A 54 29.50 15.41 -4.25
CA LEU A 54 30.03 16.33 -5.27
C LEU A 54 31.38 16.96 -4.89
N GLN A 55 31.75 16.97 -3.61
CA GLN A 55 33.04 17.48 -3.15
C GLN A 55 34.15 16.41 -3.21
N VAL A 56 33.82 15.15 -3.48
CA VAL A 56 34.77 14.02 -3.54
C VAL A 56 35.23 13.78 -4.98
N PRO A 57 36.46 14.15 -5.35
CA PRO A 57 36.89 14.20 -6.74
C PRO A 57 36.99 12.84 -7.43
N HIS A 58 36.96 11.74 -6.69
CA HIS A 58 37.18 10.37 -7.23
C HIS A 58 35.88 9.55 -7.36
N VAL A 59 34.72 10.13 -7.02
CA VAL A 59 33.43 9.46 -7.12
C VAL A 59 32.56 10.19 -8.15
N PRO A 60 32.41 9.62 -9.35
CA PRO A 60 31.58 10.25 -10.37
C PRO A 60 30.10 10.23 -9.97
N ALA A 61 29.40 11.33 -10.24
CA ALA A 61 27.96 11.47 -9.93
C ALA A 61 27.11 10.41 -10.66
N SER A 62 27.58 9.91 -11.79
CA SER A 62 26.93 8.83 -12.55
C SER A 62 26.76 7.53 -11.77
N ASP A 63 27.63 7.25 -10.80
CA ASP A 63 27.53 6.05 -9.96
C ASP A 63 26.30 6.09 -9.05
N MET A 64 25.71 7.27 -8.83
CA MET A 64 24.52 7.47 -8.01
C MET A 64 23.21 7.46 -8.81
N THR A 65 23.25 7.27 -10.12
CA THR A 65 22.02 7.33 -10.97
C THR A 65 20.93 6.37 -10.50
N ILE A 66 21.28 5.16 -10.08
CA ILE A 66 20.30 4.17 -9.62
C ILE A 66 19.71 4.59 -8.25
N THR A 67 20.55 5.11 -7.34
CA THR A 67 20.07 5.62 -6.03
C THR A 67 19.25 6.88 -6.21
N ASN A 68 19.59 7.74 -7.17
CA ASN A 68 18.78 8.91 -7.54
C ASN A 68 17.43 8.48 -8.10
N ALA A 69 17.36 7.46 -8.96
CA ALA A 69 16.10 6.91 -9.45
C ALA A 69 15.20 6.44 -8.31
N ALA A 70 15.76 5.67 -7.37
CA ALA A 70 15.02 5.22 -6.17
C ALA A 70 14.59 6.41 -5.30
N PHE A 71 15.44 7.42 -5.13
CA PHE A 71 15.10 8.64 -4.39
C PHE A 71 13.92 9.39 -5.03
N PHE A 72 13.94 9.65 -6.33
CA PHE A 72 12.84 10.31 -7.03
C PHE A 72 11.53 9.53 -6.94
N PHE A 73 11.61 8.19 -7.03
CA PHE A 73 10.46 7.31 -6.88
C PHE A 73 9.85 7.41 -5.47
N PHE A 74 10.68 7.39 -4.41
CA PHE A 74 10.21 7.55 -3.04
C PHE A 74 9.63 8.94 -2.77
N LEU A 75 10.25 10.01 -3.31
CA LEU A 75 9.67 11.35 -3.23
C LEU A 75 8.24 11.39 -3.80
N ALA A 76 8.02 10.69 -4.92
CA ALA A 76 6.72 10.66 -5.57
C ALA A 76 5.64 9.97 -4.75
N ILE A 77 6.00 8.91 -4.00
CA ILE A 77 5.06 8.13 -3.20
C ILE A 77 4.75 8.82 -1.87
N PHE A 78 5.79 9.31 -1.16
CA PHE A 78 5.67 9.72 0.23
C PHE A 78 5.48 11.23 0.43
N LEU A 79 5.73 12.08 -0.59
CA LEU A 79 5.60 13.51 -0.48
C LEU A 79 4.53 14.09 -1.41
N PRO A 80 3.93 15.24 -1.07
CA PRO A 80 3.03 15.95 -1.98
C PRO A 80 3.82 16.38 -3.22
N LEU A 81 3.13 16.41 -4.38
CA LEU A 81 3.76 16.64 -5.68
C LEU A 81 4.66 17.89 -5.71
N ARG A 82 4.22 18.98 -5.09
CA ARG A 82 4.99 20.23 -5.05
C ARG A 82 6.32 20.06 -4.33
N ALA A 83 6.31 19.39 -3.17
CA ALA A 83 7.53 19.14 -2.40
C ALA A 83 8.44 18.13 -3.12
N ALA A 84 7.87 17.10 -3.73
CA ALA A 84 8.62 16.11 -4.51
C ALA A 84 9.34 16.78 -5.69
N LEU A 85 8.67 17.67 -6.44
CA LEU A 85 9.27 18.39 -7.55
C LEU A 85 10.36 19.37 -7.10
N MET A 86 10.14 20.10 -6.00
CA MET A 86 11.15 21.02 -5.45
C MET A 86 12.42 20.28 -5.03
N LEU A 87 12.28 19.17 -4.30
CA LEU A 87 13.43 18.39 -3.84
C LEU A 87 14.13 17.66 -5.01
N ALA A 88 13.36 17.15 -5.98
CA ALA A 88 13.92 16.49 -7.15
C ALA A 88 14.72 17.44 -8.05
N ALA A 89 14.36 18.73 -8.12
CA ALA A 89 15.06 19.72 -8.91
C ALA A 89 16.45 20.07 -8.36
N ILE A 90 16.75 19.80 -7.09
CA ILE A 90 18.02 20.14 -6.45
C ILE A 90 19.18 19.37 -7.08
N ILE A 91 19.00 18.06 -7.36
CA ILE A 91 20.08 17.23 -7.94
C ILE A 91 20.51 17.73 -9.32
N PRO A 92 19.63 17.88 -10.35
CA PRO A 92 20.04 18.41 -11.64
C PRO A 92 20.53 19.87 -11.56
N ALA A 93 19.96 20.69 -10.66
CA ALA A 93 20.45 22.05 -10.47
C ALA A 93 21.88 22.09 -9.91
N ALA A 94 22.19 21.22 -8.95
CA ALA A 94 23.52 21.10 -8.37
C ALA A 94 24.57 20.58 -9.37
N LEU A 95 24.18 19.82 -10.41
CA LEU A 95 25.06 19.39 -11.48
C LEU A 95 25.43 20.51 -12.46
N ILE A 96 24.52 21.48 -12.66
CA ILE A 96 24.76 22.60 -13.60
C ILE A 96 25.74 23.63 -13.01
N ILE A 97 25.65 23.92 -11.72
CA ILE A 97 26.39 25.02 -11.07
C ILE A 97 27.91 24.84 -11.10
N PRO A 98 28.50 23.62 -10.86
CA PRO A 98 29.95 23.47 -10.77
C PRO A 98 30.65 23.14 -12.08
N THR A 99 30.12 23.44 -13.27
CA THR A 99 30.74 23.13 -14.58
C THR A 99 30.51 21.71 -15.12
N GLY A 100 29.49 21.01 -14.64
CA GLY A 100 29.13 19.69 -15.14
C GLY A 100 28.58 19.74 -16.59
N PRO A 101 28.73 18.65 -17.34
CA PRO A 101 28.14 18.56 -18.68
C PRO A 101 26.63 18.68 -18.60
N ILE A 102 26.07 19.62 -19.38
CA ILE A 102 24.61 19.86 -19.45
C ILE A 102 23.83 18.55 -19.70
N MET A 103 24.45 17.61 -20.42
CA MET A 103 23.84 16.30 -20.71
C MET A 103 23.55 15.46 -19.44
N ASP A 104 24.41 15.53 -18.43
CA ASP A 104 24.19 14.79 -17.18
C ASP A 104 23.00 15.40 -16.41
N ALA A 105 22.88 16.71 -16.35
CA ALA A 105 21.74 17.38 -15.74
C ALA A 105 20.43 17.09 -16.49
N VAL A 106 20.46 17.02 -17.82
CA VAL A 106 19.30 16.67 -18.65
C VAL A 106 18.89 15.22 -18.43
N SER A 107 19.85 14.29 -18.35
CA SER A 107 19.57 12.88 -18.08
C SER A 107 18.95 12.66 -16.70
N GLU A 108 19.45 13.34 -15.66
CA GLU A 108 18.90 13.32 -14.31
C GLU A 108 17.50 13.93 -14.24
N LEU A 109 17.26 15.02 -14.94
CA LEU A 109 15.94 15.65 -15.04
C LEU A 109 14.91 14.69 -15.70
N PHE A 110 15.33 14.03 -16.78
CA PHE A 110 14.48 13.05 -17.47
C PHE A 110 14.19 11.85 -16.55
N LEU A 111 15.22 11.34 -15.87
CA LEU A 111 15.10 10.26 -14.91
C LEU A 111 14.13 10.64 -13.77
N ALA A 112 14.27 11.83 -13.20
CA ALA A 112 13.40 12.36 -12.18
C ALA A 112 11.94 12.43 -12.65
N ALA A 113 11.69 12.93 -13.86
CA ALA A 113 10.35 13.00 -14.45
C ALA A 113 9.73 11.59 -14.60
N CYS A 114 10.46 10.64 -15.17
CA CYS A 114 9.99 9.26 -15.34
C CYS A 114 9.69 8.58 -14.00
N MET A 115 10.58 8.71 -13.02
CA MET A 115 10.42 8.07 -11.71
C MET A 115 9.30 8.71 -10.89
N ILE A 116 9.14 10.04 -10.93
CA ILE A 116 8.03 10.74 -10.27
C ILE A 116 6.70 10.33 -10.92
N LEU A 117 6.62 10.26 -12.23
CA LEU A 117 5.40 9.84 -12.93
C LEU A 117 5.02 8.41 -12.57
N SER A 118 5.99 7.49 -12.60
CA SER A 118 5.79 6.07 -12.24
C SER A 118 5.35 5.89 -10.78
N GLY A 119 6.00 6.60 -9.85
CA GLY A 119 5.65 6.56 -8.44
C GLY A 119 4.25 7.11 -8.17
N ARG A 120 3.85 8.19 -8.86
CA ARG A 120 2.49 8.75 -8.78
C ARG A 120 1.44 7.82 -9.37
N MET A 121 1.75 7.18 -10.49
CA MET A 121 0.84 6.20 -11.08
C MET A 121 0.60 5.03 -10.12
N LEU A 122 1.67 4.48 -9.56
CA LEU A 122 1.57 3.40 -8.58
C LEU A 122 0.76 3.81 -7.33
N HIS A 123 1.04 4.99 -6.77
CA HIS A 123 0.32 5.51 -5.61
C HIS A 123 -1.19 5.69 -5.90
N ARG A 124 -1.55 6.20 -7.07
CA ARG A 124 -2.96 6.31 -7.49
C ARG A 124 -3.61 4.94 -7.62
N THR A 125 -2.94 3.99 -8.26
CA THR A 125 -3.48 2.63 -8.41
C THR A 125 -3.71 1.97 -7.05
N GLU A 126 -2.79 2.14 -6.11
CA GLU A 126 -2.93 1.61 -4.75
C GLU A 126 -4.11 2.24 -4.00
N THR A 127 -4.30 3.56 -4.10
CA THR A 127 -5.44 4.24 -3.45
C THR A 127 -6.77 3.79 -4.05
N THR A 128 -6.87 3.68 -5.38
CA THR A 128 -8.09 3.18 -6.06
C THR A 128 -8.42 1.75 -5.65
N LEU A 129 -7.42 0.86 -5.61
CA LEU A 129 -7.63 -0.52 -5.17
C LEU A 129 -8.08 -0.61 -3.71
N ARG A 130 -7.55 0.22 -2.83
CA ARG A 130 -7.99 0.27 -1.42
C ARG A 130 -9.44 0.73 -1.29
N GLU A 131 -9.85 1.74 -2.06
CA GLU A 131 -11.22 2.22 -2.12
C GLU A 131 -12.18 1.14 -2.64
N GLU A 132 -11.81 0.42 -3.70
CA GLU A 132 -12.60 -0.70 -4.23
C GLU A 132 -12.77 -1.82 -3.20
N VAL A 133 -11.68 -2.23 -2.52
CA VAL A 133 -11.72 -3.25 -1.46
C VAL A 133 -12.62 -2.82 -0.31
N SER A 134 -12.53 -1.55 0.12
CA SER A 134 -13.40 -1.01 1.17
C SER A 134 -14.88 -1.09 0.77
N THR A 135 -15.21 -0.66 -0.45
CA THR A 135 -16.58 -0.69 -0.99
C THR A 135 -17.13 -2.11 -1.06
N VAL A 136 -16.33 -3.07 -1.54
CA VAL A 136 -16.74 -4.49 -1.61
C VAL A 136 -16.96 -5.05 -0.20
N THR A 137 -16.13 -4.71 0.75
CA THR A 137 -16.26 -5.16 2.14
C THR A 137 -17.58 -4.64 2.76
N GLU A 138 -17.89 -3.35 2.57
CA GLU A 138 -19.15 -2.75 3.04
C GLU A 138 -20.38 -3.40 2.39
N GLN A 139 -20.31 -3.71 1.09
CA GLN A 139 -21.38 -4.43 0.40
C GLN A 139 -21.59 -5.83 0.95
N LEU A 140 -20.51 -6.57 1.22
CA LEU A 140 -20.59 -7.92 1.81
C LEU A 140 -21.21 -7.89 3.22
N GLU A 141 -20.86 -6.90 4.04
CA GLU A 141 -21.49 -6.72 5.37
C GLU A 141 -22.97 -6.39 5.24
N SER A 142 -23.37 -5.54 4.31
CA SER A 142 -24.76 -5.21 4.03
C SER A 142 -25.57 -6.46 3.63
N ILE A 143 -25.06 -7.23 2.67
CA ILE A 143 -25.69 -8.49 2.21
C ILE A 143 -25.81 -9.49 3.36
N ARG A 144 -24.75 -9.65 4.16
CA ARG A 144 -24.77 -10.53 5.33
C ARG A 144 -25.87 -10.15 6.33
N ASN A 145 -26.02 -8.85 6.59
CA ASN A 145 -27.05 -8.34 7.51
C ASN A 145 -28.46 -8.52 6.94
N GLU A 146 -28.63 -8.37 5.62
CA GLU A 146 -29.90 -8.61 4.94
C GLU A 146 -30.28 -10.09 5.03
N ILE A 147 -29.38 -11.00 4.67
CA ILE A 147 -29.59 -12.45 4.79
C ILE A 147 -29.93 -12.82 6.25
N ALA A 148 -29.23 -12.25 7.23
CA ALA A 148 -29.51 -12.54 8.64
C ALA A 148 -30.95 -12.13 9.03
N ARG A 149 -31.45 -10.98 8.55
CA ARG A 149 -32.84 -10.55 8.76
C ARG A 149 -33.84 -11.48 8.08
N GLU A 150 -33.62 -11.77 6.80
CA GLU A 150 -34.50 -12.68 6.03
C GLU A 150 -34.57 -14.07 6.67
N MET A 151 -33.41 -14.60 7.12
CA MET A 151 -33.38 -15.88 7.83
C MET A 151 -34.13 -15.82 9.17
N HIS A 152 -34.00 -14.72 9.91
CA HIS A 152 -34.74 -14.53 11.16
C HIS A 152 -36.24 -14.51 10.91
N ASP A 153 -36.69 -13.77 9.89
CA ASP A 153 -38.09 -13.65 9.52
C ASP A 153 -38.66 -14.99 9.03
N LEU A 154 -37.87 -15.73 8.23
CA LEU A 154 -38.25 -17.07 7.78
C LEU A 154 -38.40 -18.06 8.92
N VAL A 155 -37.45 -18.05 9.87
CA VAL A 155 -37.50 -18.89 11.07
C VAL A 155 -38.72 -18.53 11.91
N ALA A 156 -38.95 -17.25 12.19
CA ALA A 156 -40.09 -16.78 12.96
C ALA A 156 -41.43 -17.17 12.30
N TYR A 157 -41.53 -17.03 10.98
CA TYR A 157 -42.70 -17.44 10.22
C TYR A 157 -42.92 -18.96 10.30
N SER A 158 -41.85 -19.77 10.09
CA SER A 158 -41.95 -21.24 10.15
C SER A 158 -42.32 -21.76 11.52
N MET A 159 -41.81 -21.15 12.59
CA MET A 159 -42.15 -21.46 13.96
C MET A 159 -43.61 -21.12 14.25
N SER A 160 -44.07 -19.92 13.84
CA SER A 160 -45.48 -19.51 13.99
C SER A 160 -46.45 -20.46 13.24
N GLN A 161 -46.08 -20.90 12.04
CA GLN A 161 -46.88 -21.89 11.29
C GLN A 161 -46.90 -23.26 12.00
N THR A 162 -45.79 -23.65 12.57
CA THR A 162 -45.67 -24.91 13.31
C THR A 162 -46.53 -24.85 14.59
N ALA A 163 -46.47 -23.76 15.35
CA ALA A 163 -47.30 -23.53 16.54
C ALA A 163 -48.80 -23.58 16.20
N LEU A 164 -49.22 -22.88 15.13
CA LEU A 164 -50.63 -22.89 14.68
C LEU A 164 -51.10 -24.28 14.27
N ARG A 165 -50.26 -25.08 13.61
CA ARG A 165 -50.58 -26.47 13.25
C ARG A 165 -50.67 -27.37 14.52
N ALA A 166 -49.76 -27.22 15.44
CA ALA A 166 -49.76 -27.96 16.69
C ALA A 166 -51.00 -27.60 17.52
N GLN A 167 -51.39 -26.33 17.63
CA GLN A 167 -52.59 -25.87 18.29
C GLN A 167 -53.87 -26.48 17.71
N ARG A 168 -53.97 -26.49 16.38
CA ARG A 168 -55.13 -27.12 15.70
C ARG A 168 -55.17 -28.61 15.96
N ALA A 169 -54.06 -29.32 15.93
CA ALA A 169 -53.97 -30.75 16.20
C ALA A 169 -54.25 -31.08 17.67
N ALA A 170 -53.83 -30.24 18.61
CA ALA A 170 -54.18 -30.40 20.04
C ALA A 170 -55.66 -30.22 20.31
N ALA A 171 -56.36 -29.35 19.55
CA ALA A 171 -57.79 -29.11 19.69
C ALA A 171 -58.68 -30.16 19.01
N ASP A 172 -58.12 -30.96 18.10
CA ASP A 172 -58.86 -31.96 17.33
C ASP A 172 -59.11 -33.23 18.16
N SER A 173 -60.38 -33.49 18.47
CA SER A 173 -60.81 -34.64 19.26
C SER A 173 -60.64 -36.01 18.55
N SER A 174 -60.34 -36.03 17.24
CA SER A 174 -60.02 -37.26 16.51
C SER A 174 -58.68 -37.90 16.91
N TYR A 175 -57.75 -37.13 17.49
CA TYR A 175 -56.47 -37.63 17.98
C TYR A 175 -56.54 -38.23 19.39
N PRO A 176 -55.77 -39.30 19.72
CA PRO A 176 -55.64 -39.79 21.07
C PRO A 176 -55.16 -38.72 22.07
N ALA A 177 -55.60 -38.86 23.34
CA ALA A 177 -55.27 -37.86 24.38
C ALA A 177 -53.76 -37.62 24.55
N ALA A 178 -52.95 -38.70 24.46
CA ALA A 178 -51.47 -38.61 24.53
C ALA A 178 -50.89 -37.75 23.40
N ALA A 179 -51.37 -37.94 22.15
CA ALA A 179 -50.89 -37.16 21.01
C ALA A 179 -51.26 -35.70 21.13
N ARG A 180 -52.41 -35.37 21.63
CA ARG A 180 -52.87 -33.98 21.87
C ARG A 180 -51.99 -33.26 22.90
N GLN A 181 -51.52 -33.97 23.93
CA GLN A 181 -50.57 -33.44 24.93
C GLN A 181 -49.20 -33.11 24.29
N GLU A 182 -48.69 -33.95 23.39
CA GLU A 182 -47.47 -33.67 22.69
C GLU A 182 -47.58 -32.46 21.74
N PHE A 183 -48.70 -32.32 21.03
CA PHE A 183 -48.94 -31.14 20.19
C PHE A 183 -49.02 -29.84 21.03
N ALA A 184 -49.65 -29.88 22.21
CA ALA A 184 -49.68 -28.74 23.12
C ALA A 184 -48.27 -28.39 23.66
N ALA A 185 -47.39 -29.37 23.87
CA ALA A 185 -46.01 -29.13 24.26
C ALA A 185 -45.21 -28.48 23.11
N ILE A 186 -45.42 -28.89 21.86
CA ILE A 186 -44.80 -28.26 20.68
C ILE A 186 -45.27 -26.80 20.53
N GLU A 187 -46.56 -26.54 20.71
CA GLU A 187 -47.12 -25.17 20.70
C GLU A 187 -46.40 -24.26 21.70
N SER A 188 -46.15 -24.75 22.93
CA SER A 188 -45.54 -23.96 24.01
C SER A 188 -44.04 -23.70 23.81
N THR A 189 -43.37 -24.43 22.93
CA THR A 189 -41.93 -24.31 22.66
C THR A 189 -41.61 -23.61 21.32
N ALA A 190 -42.60 -23.36 20.47
CA ALA A 190 -42.46 -22.71 19.17
C ALA A 190 -42.66 -21.19 19.27
#